data_7261c91bc68dc891fea73fdf8be37d0c
#
_entry.id   7261c91bc68dc891fea73fdf8be37d0c
#
_cell.length_a   1.000
_cell.length_b   1.000
_cell.length_c   1.000
_cell.angle_alpha   90.00
_cell.angle_beta   90.00
_cell.angle_gamma   90.00
#
_symmetry.space_group_name_H-M   'P 1'
#
loop_
_entity.id
_entity.type
_entity.pdbx_description
1 polymer ?
#
loop_
_entity_poly.entity_id
_entity_poly.type
_entity_poly.pdbx_seq_one_letter_code
_entity_poly.pdbx_strand_id
1 'polypeptide(L)'
;MRLPMKRVLAVLLLLGLTACRETFRKAETVARPGSEPKMFRTVDVPMLLDTPEQRAEYVAKNYWNHFDFSDTSYVDLPEVTEQAFADYVNLLGQMHGELASQSVRITLSKAEADSAMYGYFVELFEKYLYDPNSPMRNEELYIPALEAMIASERLGEADKVRARYRLELARRNRPGTPATDFRYRLASGAWGTLYGVKADYTILFLNNPGCTACKETIGQIVASEPVGRMIARGKVKVLAVYPDEDMKAWRDYLPHFPSAWINAYDANLKIKSAELYDLKAIPTLYLLDGRKTVLLRDAPFPRIERYLIDAEAGRS
;
A
#
# COMPACT_ATOMS: atom_id res chain seq x y z
N MET A 1 -42.88 -60.31 11.47
CA MET A 1 -42.54 -61.62 12.13
C MET A 1 -41.09 -61.58 12.54
N ARG A 2 -40.90 -61.39 13.85
CA ARG A 2 -39.83 -61.88 14.75
C ARG A 2 -38.39 -62.01 14.23
N LEU A 3 -37.52 -61.28 14.89
CA LEU A 3 -36.09 -61.51 15.22
C LEU A 3 -35.80 -62.96 15.63
N PRO A 4 -34.52 -63.42 15.65
CA PRO A 4 -33.55 -62.99 16.66
C PRO A 4 -32.06 -62.98 16.19
N MET A 5 -31.29 -62.09 16.60
CA MET A 5 -30.14 -62.08 17.54
C MET A 5 -29.47 -63.40 17.91
N LYS A 6 -28.13 -63.52 17.67
CA LYS A 6 -27.11 -64.03 18.64
C LYS A 6 -25.71 -64.14 17.99
N ARG A 7 -24.79 -63.41 18.55
CA ARG A 7 -23.58 -63.75 19.30
C ARG A 7 -22.31 -64.16 18.56
N VAL A 8 -21.34 -63.24 18.62
CA VAL A 8 -20.02 -63.35 19.29
C VAL A 8 -19.06 -64.37 18.73
N LEU A 9 -17.96 -63.96 18.17
CA LEU A 9 -16.62 -64.41 18.56
C LEU A 9 -15.56 -63.32 18.22
N ALA A 10 -14.79 -62.94 19.24
CA ALA A 10 -13.63 -62.11 19.18
C ALA A 10 -12.44 -62.91 18.62
N VAL A 11 -11.74 -62.35 17.64
CA VAL A 11 -10.36 -62.76 17.33
C VAL A 11 -9.51 -61.49 17.28
N LEU A 12 -8.66 -61.39 18.29
CA LEU A 12 -7.54 -60.50 18.37
C LEU A 12 -6.57 -60.77 17.19
N LEU A 13 -6.32 -59.80 16.35
CA LEU A 13 -5.13 -59.76 15.53
C LEU A 13 -4.48 -58.41 15.70
N LEU A 14 -3.44 -58.39 16.53
CA LEU A 14 -2.42 -57.34 16.62
C LEU A 14 -1.71 -57.26 15.29
N LEU A 15 -1.91 -56.15 14.57
CA LEU A 15 -1.02 -55.75 13.49
C LEU A 15 -0.77 -54.25 13.59
N GLY A 16 0.49 -53.96 13.74
CA GLY A 16 1.14 -52.70 14.00
C GLY A 16 0.61 -51.46 13.29
N LEU A 17 0.20 -50.49 14.06
CA LEU A 17 0.14 -49.09 13.72
C LEU A 17 1.57 -48.52 13.68
N THR A 18 2.22 -48.59 12.51
CA THR A 18 3.35 -47.75 12.24
C THR A 18 2.80 -46.33 12.02
N ALA A 19 2.78 -45.55 13.09
CA ALA A 19 2.55 -44.12 13.05
C ALA A 19 3.68 -43.49 12.21
N CYS A 20 3.37 -43.07 10.99
CA CYS A 20 4.16 -42.07 10.28
C CYS A 20 4.13 -40.81 11.12
N ARG A 21 5.10 -40.64 12.01
CA ARG A 21 5.48 -39.33 12.54
C ARG A 21 6.14 -38.59 11.40
N GLU A 22 5.38 -37.74 10.71
CA GLU A 22 5.94 -36.64 9.96
C GLU A 22 6.65 -35.71 10.95
N THR A 23 7.92 -35.94 11.11
CA THR A 23 8.83 -35.00 11.74
C THR A 23 8.90 -33.79 10.81
N PHE A 24 8.18 -32.71 11.13
CA PHE A 24 8.53 -31.39 10.70
C PHE A 24 10.00 -31.17 11.08
N ARG A 25 10.90 -31.39 10.15
CA ARG A 25 12.28 -30.91 10.24
C ARG A 25 12.19 -29.39 10.23
N LYS A 26 12.17 -28.80 11.42
CA LYS A 26 12.62 -27.44 11.61
C LYS A 26 13.99 -27.35 10.93
N ALA A 27 14.11 -26.52 9.92
CA ALA A 27 15.42 -26.24 9.33
C ALA A 27 16.28 -25.69 10.48
N GLU A 28 17.11 -26.53 11.03
CA GLU A 28 18.19 -26.08 11.89
C GLU A 28 19.16 -25.30 11.00
N THR A 29 19.13 -23.98 11.15
CA THR A 29 20.14 -23.09 10.64
C THR A 29 21.45 -23.58 11.25
N VAL A 30 22.31 -24.21 10.45
CA VAL A 30 23.65 -24.62 10.87
C VAL A 30 24.45 -23.35 11.13
N ALA A 31 24.36 -22.86 12.36
CA ALA A 31 25.23 -21.80 12.83
C ALA A 31 26.68 -22.32 12.78
N ARG A 32 27.54 -21.64 12.02
CA ARG A 32 28.97 -21.90 12.06
C ARG A 32 29.46 -21.70 13.50
N PRO A 33 30.19 -22.65 14.10
CA PRO A 33 30.66 -22.51 15.47
C PRO A 33 31.63 -21.31 15.53
N GLY A 34 31.26 -20.25 16.28
CA GLY A 34 32.14 -19.14 16.61
C GLY A 34 31.69 -17.75 16.19
N SER A 35 30.56 -17.55 15.51
CA SER A 35 30.04 -16.22 15.26
C SER A 35 28.86 -15.88 16.19
N GLU A 36 28.93 -14.74 16.86
CA GLU A 36 27.77 -14.21 17.57
C GLU A 36 26.56 -14.10 16.62
N PRO A 37 25.35 -14.35 17.11
CA PRO A 37 24.14 -14.21 16.28
C PRO A 37 24.05 -12.77 15.77
N LYS A 38 23.90 -12.59 14.45
CA LYS A 38 23.71 -11.28 13.86
C LYS A 38 22.38 -10.70 14.34
N MET A 39 22.43 -9.48 14.82
CA MET A 39 21.24 -8.74 15.27
C MET A 39 21.33 -7.30 14.75
N PHE A 40 20.18 -6.74 14.39
CA PHE A 40 20.13 -5.30 14.13
C PHE A 40 20.24 -4.52 15.44
N ARG A 41 21.06 -3.48 15.43
CA ARG A 41 21.22 -2.58 16.57
C ARG A 41 20.82 -1.18 16.15
N THR A 42 19.88 -0.61 16.87
CA THR A 42 19.50 0.80 16.74
C THR A 42 20.61 1.70 17.29
N VAL A 43 20.60 2.97 16.87
CA VAL A 43 21.54 3.96 17.40
C VAL A 43 21.13 4.46 18.77
N ASP A 44 22.11 4.74 19.61
CA ASP A 44 21.90 5.40 20.89
C ASP A 44 21.59 6.89 20.64
N VAL A 45 20.48 7.36 21.19
CA VAL A 45 20.06 8.76 21.04
C VAL A 45 20.77 9.61 22.09
N PRO A 46 21.54 10.66 21.66
CA PRO A 46 22.22 11.54 22.61
C PRO A 46 21.25 12.19 23.60
N MET A 47 21.64 12.23 24.89
CA MET A 47 20.82 12.80 25.97
C MET A 47 20.59 14.31 25.81
N LEU A 48 21.41 15.00 24.99
CA LEU A 48 21.28 16.44 24.69
C LEU A 48 20.13 16.76 23.72
N LEU A 49 19.51 15.73 23.11
CA LEU A 49 18.35 15.92 22.22
C LEU A 49 17.08 15.89 23.08
N ASP A 50 16.55 17.08 23.38
CA ASP A 50 15.49 17.24 24.36
C ASP A 50 14.08 17.04 23.79
N THR A 51 13.88 17.29 22.49
CA THR A 51 12.54 17.17 21.91
C THR A 51 12.34 15.83 21.17
N PRO A 52 11.10 15.30 21.12
CA PRO A 52 10.78 14.11 20.35
C PRO A 52 11.17 14.25 18.87
N GLU A 53 11.00 15.43 18.29
CA GLU A 53 11.31 15.72 16.89
C GLU A 53 12.81 15.62 16.63
N GLN A 54 13.66 16.23 17.47
CA GLN A 54 15.12 16.13 17.38
C GLN A 54 15.60 14.68 17.49
N ARG A 55 15.00 13.93 18.43
CA ARG A 55 15.32 12.50 18.62
C ARG A 55 14.92 11.67 17.40
N ALA A 56 13.72 11.89 16.85
CA ALA A 56 13.24 11.22 15.67
C ALA A 56 14.13 11.55 14.46
N GLU A 57 14.50 12.81 14.26
CA GLU A 57 15.42 13.25 13.21
C GLU A 57 16.79 12.55 13.33
N TYR A 58 17.34 12.51 14.53
CA TYR A 58 18.62 11.85 14.77
C TYR A 58 18.55 10.36 14.43
N VAL A 59 17.51 9.67 14.94
CA VAL A 59 17.32 8.24 14.65
C VAL A 59 17.17 8.00 13.15
N ALA A 60 16.33 8.75 12.44
CA ALA A 60 16.13 8.56 11.02
C ALA A 60 17.41 8.74 10.19
N LYS A 61 18.21 9.75 10.49
CA LYS A 61 19.49 10.00 9.79
C LYS A 61 20.55 8.95 10.07
N ASN A 62 20.51 8.35 11.26
CA ASN A 62 21.54 7.45 11.75
C ASN A 62 21.08 5.99 11.86
N TYR A 63 19.85 5.67 11.47
CA TYR A 63 19.19 4.38 11.69
C TYR A 63 20.08 3.17 11.34
N TRP A 64 20.79 3.26 10.23
CA TRP A 64 21.62 2.20 9.69
C TRP A 64 23.11 2.32 10.04
N ASN A 65 23.51 3.14 11.03
CA ASN A 65 24.94 3.37 11.34
C ASN A 65 25.64 2.13 11.90
N HIS A 66 24.91 1.23 12.55
CA HIS A 66 25.45 -0.02 13.08
C HIS A 66 25.23 -1.23 12.16
N PHE A 67 24.69 -1.01 10.95
CA PHE A 67 24.49 -2.05 9.95
C PHE A 67 25.64 -2.02 8.94
N ASP A 68 26.30 -3.18 8.77
CA ASP A 68 27.37 -3.32 7.80
C ASP A 68 26.82 -3.68 6.41
N PHE A 69 26.68 -2.69 5.54
CA PHE A 69 26.23 -2.86 4.17
C PHE A 69 27.21 -3.63 3.27
N SER A 70 28.44 -3.88 3.70
CA SER A 70 29.40 -4.71 2.95
C SER A 70 29.27 -6.20 3.26
N ASP A 71 28.58 -6.55 4.33
CA ASP A 71 28.34 -7.94 4.74
C ASP A 71 27.07 -8.50 4.06
N THR A 72 27.25 -9.09 2.89
CA THR A 72 26.17 -9.64 2.07
C THR A 72 25.38 -10.78 2.73
N SER A 73 25.90 -11.39 3.81
CA SER A 73 25.16 -12.44 4.52
C SER A 73 23.88 -11.94 5.20
N TYR A 74 23.72 -10.62 5.36
CA TYR A 74 22.47 -10.02 5.82
C TYR A 74 21.33 -10.12 4.79
N VAL A 75 21.62 -10.36 3.52
CA VAL A 75 20.61 -10.63 2.48
C VAL A 75 19.87 -11.94 2.76
N ASP A 76 20.58 -12.93 3.32
CA ASP A 76 20.03 -14.24 3.66
C ASP A 76 19.43 -14.30 5.08
N LEU A 77 19.34 -13.16 5.76
CA LEU A 77 18.79 -13.04 7.13
C LEU A 77 17.62 -12.04 7.17
N PRO A 78 16.49 -12.36 6.51
CA PRO A 78 15.34 -11.46 6.45
C PRO A 78 14.75 -11.16 7.84
N GLU A 79 14.84 -12.09 8.80
CA GLU A 79 14.43 -11.88 10.18
C GLU A 79 15.22 -10.78 10.91
N VAL A 80 16.39 -10.39 10.38
CA VAL A 80 17.19 -9.28 10.90
C VAL A 80 17.00 -8.05 10.02
N THR A 81 17.27 -8.16 8.72
CA THR A 81 17.35 -7.02 7.81
C THR A 81 15.98 -6.52 7.39
N GLU A 82 15.06 -7.43 7.02
CA GLU A 82 13.72 -7.04 6.59
C GLU A 82 12.88 -6.55 7.78
N GLN A 83 13.03 -7.16 8.97
CA GLN A 83 12.37 -6.64 10.17
C GLN A 83 12.84 -5.22 10.49
N ALA A 84 14.16 -5.00 10.48
CA ALA A 84 14.72 -3.66 10.69
C ALA A 84 14.22 -2.66 9.62
N PHE A 85 14.08 -3.11 8.37
CA PHE A 85 13.56 -2.27 7.30
C PHE A 85 12.07 -1.92 7.50
N ALA A 86 11.25 -2.86 7.94
CA ALA A 86 9.85 -2.60 8.27
C ALA A 86 9.71 -1.57 9.40
N ASP A 87 10.50 -1.70 10.45
CA ASP A 87 10.53 -0.73 11.56
C ASP A 87 11.01 0.65 11.08
N TYR A 88 11.99 0.69 10.19
CA TYR A 88 12.48 1.90 9.54
C TYR A 88 11.40 2.61 8.73
N VAL A 89 10.69 1.90 7.87
CA VAL A 89 9.59 2.47 7.07
C VAL A 89 8.46 3.00 7.96
N ASN A 90 8.13 2.28 9.04
CA ASN A 90 7.14 2.73 9.99
C ASN A 90 7.56 4.05 10.69
N LEU A 91 8.83 4.17 11.07
CA LEU A 91 9.39 5.40 11.61
C LEU A 91 9.27 6.56 10.61
N LEU A 92 9.70 6.35 9.35
CA LEU A 92 9.63 7.36 8.30
C LEU A 92 8.21 7.85 8.03
N GLY A 93 7.22 6.96 8.11
CA GLY A 93 5.80 7.29 7.92
C GLY A 93 5.25 8.30 8.94
N GLN A 94 5.95 8.51 10.06
CA GLN A 94 5.56 9.44 11.14
C GLN A 94 6.33 10.77 11.08
N MET A 95 7.21 10.96 10.09
CA MET A 95 8.11 12.10 10.01
C MET A 95 7.67 13.13 8.96
N HIS A 96 8.24 14.33 9.04
CA HIS A 96 8.10 15.33 7.98
C HIS A 96 8.77 14.86 6.67
N GLY A 97 8.09 15.11 5.55
CA GLY A 97 8.43 14.54 4.25
C GLY A 97 9.88 14.75 3.80
N GLU A 98 10.45 15.95 4.01
CA GLU A 98 11.84 16.22 3.58
C GLU A 98 12.87 15.41 4.40
N LEU A 99 12.64 15.30 5.70
CA LEU A 99 13.51 14.52 6.58
C LEU A 99 13.46 13.02 6.24
N ALA A 100 12.26 12.50 6.03
CA ALA A 100 12.06 11.12 5.58
C ALA A 100 12.71 10.87 4.22
N SER A 101 12.56 11.81 3.28
CA SER A 101 13.19 11.74 1.95
C SER A 101 14.72 11.71 2.03
N GLN A 102 15.32 12.54 2.89
CA GLN A 102 16.76 12.54 3.13
C GLN A 102 17.24 11.20 3.71
N SER A 103 16.51 10.65 4.67
CA SER A 103 16.83 9.35 5.26
C SER A 103 16.80 8.22 4.23
N VAL A 104 15.80 8.19 3.33
CA VAL A 104 15.73 7.22 2.22
C VAL A 104 16.95 7.32 1.32
N ARG A 105 17.35 8.53 0.91
CA ARG A 105 18.55 8.75 0.09
C ARG A 105 19.82 8.28 0.77
N ILE A 106 19.97 8.56 2.07
CA ILE A 106 21.13 8.09 2.87
C ILE A 106 21.17 6.56 2.90
N THR A 107 20.03 5.90 3.10
CA THR A 107 19.95 4.43 3.17
C THR A 107 20.41 3.80 1.87
N LEU A 108 19.89 4.24 0.71
CA LEU A 108 20.29 3.72 -0.59
C LEU A 108 21.76 4.03 -0.91
N SER A 109 22.27 5.21 -0.54
CA SER A 109 23.68 5.54 -0.68
C SER A 109 24.58 4.61 0.14
N LYS A 110 24.19 4.25 1.37
CA LYS A 110 24.93 3.25 2.17
C LYS A 110 24.88 1.86 1.54
N ALA A 111 23.74 1.47 0.97
CA ALA A 111 23.59 0.18 0.31
C ALA A 111 24.47 0.02 -0.94
N GLU A 112 24.96 1.11 -1.54
CA GLU A 112 25.92 1.08 -2.66
C GLU A 112 27.29 0.46 -2.30
N ALA A 113 27.56 0.19 -1.03
CA ALA A 113 28.78 -0.48 -0.59
C ALA A 113 28.96 -1.85 -1.28
N ASP A 114 27.88 -2.58 -1.55
CA ASP A 114 27.87 -3.85 -2.27
C ASP A 114 26.69 -3.95 -3.24
N SER A 115 26.88 -4.60 -4.39
CA SER A 115 25.84 -4.69 -5.44
C SER A 115 24.67 -5.61 -5.06
N ALA A 116 24.92 -6.71 -4.33
CA ALA A 116 23.86 -7.60 -3.88
C ALA A 116 23.03 -6.92 -2.77
N MET A 117 23.71 -6.24 -1.86
CA MET A 117 23.06 -5.45 -0.81
C MET A 117 22.23 -4.32 -1.41
N TYR A 118 22.74 -3.61 -2.42
CA TYR A 118 22.00 -2.57 -3.11
C TYR A 118 20.71 -3.12 -3.76
N GLY A 119 20.83 -4.22 -4.50
CA GLY A 119 19.70 -4.90 -5.12
C GLY A 119 18.63 -5.28 -4.08
N TYR A 120 19.05 -5.86 -2.96
CA TYR A 120 18.18 -6.27 -1.88
C TYR A 120 17.44 -5.07 -1.27
N PHE A 121 18.11 -3.95 -1.00
CA PHE A 121 17.44 -2.75 -0.49
C PHE A 121 16.49 -2.12 -1.51
N VAL A 122 16.82 -2.16 -2.80
CA VAL A 122 15.89 -1.76 -3.88
C VAL A 122 14.62 -2.60 -3.84
N GLU A 123 14.73 -3.92 -3.71
CA GLU A 123 13.59 -4.84 -3.58
C GLU A 123 12.76 -4.57 -2.30
N LEU A 124 13.42 -4.29 -1.18
CA LEU A 124 12.73 -3.92 0.06
C LEU A 124 11.93 -2.61 -0.09
N PHE A 125 12.50 -1.57 -0.70
CA PHE A 125 11.77 -0.34 -0.97
C PHE A 125 10.57 -0.57 -1.90
N GLU A 126 10.72 -1.41 -2.93
CA GLU A 126 9.61 -1.79 -3.81
C GLU A 126 8.53 -2.57 -3.05
N LYS A 127 8.92 -3.60 -2.30
CA LYS A 127 8.02 -4.46 -1.53
C LYS A 127 7.19 -3.66 -0.51
N TYR A 128 7.83 -2.77 0.22
CA TYR A 128 7.17 -2.06 1.31
C TYR A 128 6.44 -0.79 0.88
N LEU A 129 6.99 -0.02 -0.07
CA LEU A 129 6.46 1.30 -0.40
C LEU A 129 5.62 1.34 -1.68
N TYR A 130 5.79 0.36 -2.58
CA TYR A 130 5.14 0.37 -3.89
C TYR A 130 4.15 -0.76 -4.12
N ASP A 131 4.40 -1.98 -3.60
CA ASP A 131 3.49 -3.12 -3.78
C ASP A 131 2.07 -2.74 -3.34
N PRO A 132 1.04 -2.93 -4.21
CA PRO A 132 -0.34 -2.60 -3.88
C PRO A 132 -0.89 -3.37 -2.68
N ASN A 133 -0.33 -4.53 -2.35
CA ASN A 133 -0.74 -5.33 -1.20
C ASN A 133 -0.01 -4.94 0.10
N SER A 134 1.00 -4.06 0.02
CA SER A 134 1.71 -3.62 1.21
C SER A 134 0.85 -2.70 2.08
N PRO A 135 0.66 -3.03 3.37
CA PRO A 135 -0.04 -2.14 4.30
C PRO A 135 0.75 -0.85 4.59
N MET A 136 2.04 -0.83 4.26
CA MET A 136 2.95 0.29 4.46
C MET A 136 3.17 1.10 3.17
N ARG A 137 2.41 0.83 2.10
CA ARG A 137 2.51 1.52 0.82
C ARG A 137 2.46 3.03 1.01
N ASN A 138 3.50 3.71 0.51
CA ASN A 138 3.65 5.16 0.62
C ASN A 138 4.48 5.71 -0.53
N GLU A 139 3.82 6.25 -1.54
CA GLU A 139 4.50 6.77 -2.73
C GLU A 139 5.31 8.03 -2.46
N GLU A 140 4.94 8.84 -1.45
CA GLU A 140 5.73 10.02 -1.07
C GLU A 140 7.11 9.62 -0.53
N LEU A 141 7.21 8.47 0.16
CA LEU A 141 8.49 7.86 0.56
C LEU A 141 9.16 7.09 -0.57
N TYR A 142 8.41 6.61 -1.56
CA TYR A 142 8.97 5.88 -2.69
C TYR A 142 9.59 6.80 -3.74
N ILE A 143 9.11 8.03 -3.90
CA ILE A 143 9.68 9.04 -4.81
C ILE A 143 11.19 9.24 -4.57
N PRO A 144 11.67 9.57 -3.35
CA PRO A 144 13.10 9.74 -3.11
C PRO A 144 13.90 8.45 -3.30
N ALA A 145 13.31 7.27 -3.09
CA ALA A 145 13.96 6.01 -3.41
C ALA A 145 14.15 5.85 -4.93
N LEU A 146 13.11 6.12 -5.73
CA LEU A 146 13.20 6.08 -7.20
C LEU A 146 14.22 7.09 -7.73
N GLU A 147 14.26 8.30 -7.18
CA GLU A 147 15.26 9.31 -7.54
C GLU A 147 16.70 8.83 -7.28
N ALA A 148 16.93 8.23 -6.10
CA ALA A 148 18.21 7.65 -5.75
C ALA A 148 18.60 6.46 -6.65
N MET A 149 17.62 5.57 -6.95
CA MET A 149 17.82 4.44 -7.87
C MET A 149 18.23 4.89 -9.27
N ILE A 150 17.60 5.93 -9.81
CA ILE A 150 17.90 6.49 -11.14
C ILE A 150 19.30 7.10 -11.16
N ALA A 151 19.73 7.74 -10.08
CA ALA A 151 21.03 8.38 -9.96
C ALA A 151 22.19 7.40 -9.73
N SER A 152 21.89 6.22 -9.19
CA SER A 152 22.92 5.23 -8.82
C SER A 152 23.57 4.58 -10.05
N GLU A 153 24.89 4.35 -9.98
CA GLU A 153 25.61 3.56 -10.96
C GLU A 153 25.46 2.04 -10.74
N ARG A 154 24.93 1.62 -9.59
CA ARG A 154 24.69 0.22 -9.24
C ARG A 154 23.48 -0.37 -9.97
N LEU A 155 22.54 0.46 -10.41
CA LEU A 155 21.34 0.00 -11.10
C LEU A 155 21.56 -0.09 -12.61
N GLY A 156 21.17 -1.21 -13.22
CA GLY A 156 21.24 -1.41 -14.66
C GLY A 156 20.25 -0.49 -15.42
N GLU A 157 20.57 -0.17 -16.68
CA GLU A 157 19.74 0.76 -17.47
C GLU A 157 18.28 0.28 -17.65
N ALA A 158 18.05 -1.02 -17.76
CA ALA A 158 16.70 -1.56 -17.85
C ALA A 158 15.86 -1.25 -16.59
N ASP A 159 16.48 -1.37 -15.42
CA ASP A 159 15.83 -1.08 -14.14
C ASP A 159 15.67 0.42 -13.93
N LYS A 160 16.61 1.25 -14.40
CA LYS A 160 16.47 2.70 -14.42
C LYS A 160 15.31 3.16 -15.30
N VAL A 161 15.06 2.51 -16.45
CA VAL A 161 13.88 2.80 -17.28
C VAL A 161 12.59 2.54 -16.49
N ARG A 162 12.50 1.40 -15.77
CA ARG A 162 11.37 1.08 -14.90
C ARG A 162 11.22 2.09 -13.77
N ALA A 163 12.32 2.47 -13.13
CA ALA A 163 12.31 3.45 -12.05
C ALA A 163 11.86 4.84 -12.54
N ARG A 164 12.29 5.30 -13.73
CA ARG A 164 11.83 6.56 -14.36
C ARG A 164 10.35 6.54 -14.64
N TYR A 165 9.84 5.45 -15.20
CA TYR A 165 8.42 5.29 -15.47
C TYR A 165 7.58 5.35 -14.18
N ARG A 166 7.99 4.61 -13.14
CA ARG A 166 7.32 4.63 -11.83
C ARG A 166 7.39 6.02 -11.17
N LEU A 167 8.52 6.72 -11.29
CA LEU A 167 8.69 8.07 -10.77
C LEU A 167 7.74 9.06 -11.45
N GLU A 168 7.56 8.95 -12.78
CA GLU A 168 6.61 9.78 -13.51
C GLU A 168 5.19 9.56 -13.01
N LEU A 169 4.75 8.32 -12.84
CA LEU A 169 3.44 7.99 -12.27
C LEU A 169 3.31 8.46 -10.82
N ALA A 170 4.35 8.23 -9.99
CA ALA A 170 4.34 8.63 -8.60
C ALA A 170 4.24 10.16 -8.42
N ARG A 171 4.72 10.94 -9.37
CA ARG A 171 4.62 12.40 -9.35
C ARG A 171 3.26 12.96 -9.78
N ARG A 172 2.38 12.14 -10.37
CA ARG A 172 1.02 12.57 -10.76
C ARG A 172 0.08 12.55 -9.55
N ASN A 173 -0.82 13.52 -9.50
CA ASN A 173 -1.87 13.60 -8.48
C ASN A 173 -1.36 13.45 -7.02
N ARG A 174 -0.22 14.09 -6.71
CA ARG A 174 0.35 14.05 -5.36
C ARG A 174 -0.51 14.83 -4.36
N PRO A 175 -0.50 14.46 -3.08
CA PRO A 175 -1.10 15.30 -2.04
C PRO A 175 -0.61 16.75 -2.11
N GLY A 176 -1.54 17.70 -1.98
CA GLY A 176 -1.28 19.13 -2.13
C GLY A 176 -1.24 19.67 -3.57
N THR A 177 -1.35 18.81 -4.60
CA THR A 177 -1.39 19.24 -6.01
C THR A 177 -2.80 19.12 -6.60
N PRO A 178 -3.13 19.86 -7.68
CA PRO A 178 -4.39 19.68 -8.40
C PRO A 178 -4.48 18.26 -8.98
N ALA A 179 -5.62 17.61 -8.81
CA ALA A 179 -5.92 16.33 -9.46
C ALA A 179 -6.07 16.53 -10.98
N THR A 180 -5.61 15.54 -11.75
CA THR A 180 -5.77 15.57 -13.20
C THR A 180 -7.25 15.51 -13.58
N ASP A 181 -7.75 16.52 -14.31
CA ASP A 181 -9.14 16.52 -14.79
C ASP A 181 -9.36 15.47 -15.90
N PHE A 182 -10.56 14.92 -15.93
CA PHE A 182 -10.98 14.01 -17.00
C PHE A 182 -12.48 14.11 -17.23
N ARG A 183 -12.91 13.68 -18.42
CA ARG A 183 -14.32 13.60 -18.77
C ARG A 183 -14.83 12.18 -18.53
N TYR A 184 -16.03 12.09 -18.00
CA TYR A 184 -16.73 10.83 -17.81
C TYR A 184 -18.14 10.90 -18.42
N ARG A 185 -18.77 9.73 -18.57
CA ARG A 185 -20.15 9.62 -19.05
C ARG A 185 -21.01 8.88 -18.04
N LEU A 186 -22.23 9.37 -17.87
CA LEU A 186 -23.26 8.76 -17.01
C LEU A 186 -24.06 7.71 -17.79
N ALA A 187 -24.81 6.85 -17.08
CA ALA A 187 -25.73 5.88 -17.70
C ALA A 187 -26.82 6.56 -18.55
N SER A 188 -27.20 7.79 -18.21
CA SER A 188 -28.13 8.60 -19.01
C SER A 188 -27.56 9.09 -20.34
N GLY A 189 -26.24 8.91 -20.55
CA GLY A 189 -25.53 9.46 -21.72
C GLY A 189 -24.99 10.89 -21.52
N ALA A 190 -25.31 11.55 -20.40
CA ALA A 190 -24.78 12.89 -20.10
C ALA A 190 -23.27 12.84 -19.80
N TRP A 191 -22.57 13.91 -20.19
CA TRP A 191 -21.15 14.10 -19.92
C TRP A 191 -20.94 14.92 -18.64
N GLY A 192 -19.87 14.60 -17.92
CA GLY A 192 -19.35 15.37 -16.80
C GLY A 192 -17.85 15.43 -16.83
N THR A 193 -17.27 16.24 -15.93
CA THR A 193 -15.83 16.28 -15.65
C THR A 193 -15.59 16.18 -14.16
N LEU A 194 -14.40 15.75 -13.75
CA LEU A 194 -14.02 15.72 -12.33
C LEU A 194 -14.18 17.12 -11.70
N TYR A 195 -13.73 18.19 -12.39
CA TYR A 195 -13.84 19.57 -11.91
C TYR A 195 -15.29 20.10 -11.94
N GLY A 196 -16.17 19.43 -12.67
CA GLY A 196 -17.61 19.72 -12.68
C GLY A 196 -18.33 19.25 -11.41
N VAL A 197 -17.76 18.33 -10.62
CA VAL A 197 -18.34 17.85 -9.37
C VAL A 197 -18.24 18.91 -8.28
N LYS A 198 -19.37 19.49 -7.88
CA LYS A 198 -19.44 20.54 -6.85
C LYS A 198 -19.75 19.94 -5.49
N ALA A 199 -18.77 20.00 -4.58
CA ALA A 199 -18.86 19.59 -3.17
C ALA A 199 -17.64 20.14 -2.44
N ASP A 200 -17.69 20.18 -1.10
CA ASP A 200 -16.52 20.53 -0.26
C ASP A 200 -15.43 19.47 -0.41
N TYR A 201 -15.87 18.19 -0.48
CA TYR A 201 -14.98 17.05 -0.71
C TYR A 201 -15.52 16.13 -1.80
N THR A 202 -14.60 15.54 -2.58
CA THR A 202 -14.95 14.52 -3.56
C THR A 202 -14.14 13.25 -3.27
N ILE A 203 -14.81 12.13 -3.05
CA ILE A 203 -14.21 10.82 -3.06
C ILE A 203 -14.24 10.34 -4.52
N LEU A 204 -13.08 10.36 -5.19
CA LEU A 204 -12.92 9.72 -6.49
C LEU A 204 -12.64 8.24 -6.25
N PHE A 205 -13.50 7.38 -6.75
CA PHE A 205 -13.46 5.93 -6.58
C PHE A 205 -13.36 5.25 -7.94
N LEU A 206 -12.12 4.88 -8.33
CA LEU A 206 -11.86 4.10 -9.54
C LEU A 206 -12.09 2.63 -9.21
N ASN A 207 -13.00 1.99 -9.93
CA ASN A 207 -13.51 0.67 -9.55
C ASN A 207 -13.84 -0.20 -10.77
N ASN A 208 -13.90 -1.53 -10.56
CA ASN A 208 -14.33 -2.49 -11.57
C ASN A 208 -15.52 -3.34 -11.06
N PRO A 209 -16.48 -3.66 -11.92
CA PRO A 209 -17.51 -4.67 -11.67
C PRO A 209 -16.87 -6.02 -11.31
N GLY A 210 -17.47 -6.72 -10.34
CA GLY A 210 -16.99 -8.05 -9.91
C GLY A 210 -15.74 -8.05 -9.03
N CYS A 211 -15.15 -6.90 -8.76
CA CYS A 211 -14.00 -6.75 -7.86
C CYS A 211 -14.46 -6.88 -6.39
N THR A 212 -13.97 -7.90 -5.68
CA THR A 212 -14.33 -8.13 -4.26
C THR A 212 -13.94 -6.97 -3.36
N ALA A 213 -12.73 -6.45 -3.49
CA ALA A 213 -12.25 -5.31 -2.72
C ALA A 213 -13.05 -4.02 -3.01
N CYS A 214 -13.54 -3.85 -4.25
CA CYS A 214 -14.44 -2.74 -4.60
C CYS A 214 -15.79 -2.87 -3.88
N LYS A 215 -16.36 -4.08 -3.82
CA LYS A 215 -17.59 -4.36 -3.09
C LYS A 215 -17.43 -4.10 -1.59
N GLU A 216 -16.33 -4.52 -1.01
CA GLU A 216 -16.00 -4.25 0.40
C GLU A 216 -15.89 -2.74 0.66
N THR A 217 -15.21 -2.01 -0.21
CA THR A 217 -15.08 -0.54 -0.12
C THR A 217 -16.44 0.15 -0.23
N ILE A 218 -17.31 -0.27 -1.15
CA ILE A 218 -18.69 0.24 -1.23
C ILE A 218 -19.40 0.02 0.11
N GLY A 219 -19.30 -1.20 0.67
CA GLY A 219 -19.90 -1.53 1.97
C GLY A 219 -19.39 -0.65 3.11
N GLN A 220 -18.09 -0.39 3.16
CA GLN A 220 -17.47 0.49 4.15
C GLN A 220 -17.98 1.94 4.05
N ILE A 221 -18.04 2.49 2.82
CA ILE A 221 -18.54 3.85 2.61
C ILE A 221 -20.03 3.97 3.00
N VAL A 222 -20.83 2.97 2.63
CA VAL A 222 -22.29 2.93 2.95
C VAL A 222 -22.52 2.77 4.45
N ALA A 223 -21.71 1.97 5.13
CA ALA A 223 -21.84 1.74 6.57
C ALA A 223 -21.35 2.93 7.43
N SER A 224 -20.59 3.86 6.85
CA SER A 224 -20.07 5.02 7.57
C SER A 224 -21.19 6.06 7.82
N GLU A 225 -21.72 6.10 9.03
CA GLU A 225 -22.71 7.13 9.40
C GLU A 225 -22.18 8.57 9.26
N PRO A 226 -20.93 8.90 9.70
CA PRO A 226 -20.42 10.27 9.54
C PRO A 226 -20.35 10.68 8.07
N VAL A 227 -19.76 9.86 7.21
CA VAL A 227 -19.64 10.16 5.78
C VAL A 227 -21.00 10.17 5.10
N GLY A 228 -21.90 9.26 5.49
CA GLY A 228 -23.31 9.24 5.01
C GLY A 228 -24.05 10.55 5.30
N ARG A 229 -23.89 11.13 6.49
CA ARG A 229 -24.45 12.44 6.83
C ARG A 229 -23.85 13.57 5.99
N MET A 230 -22.54 13.53 5.71
CA MET A 230 -21.87 14.52 4.85
C MET A 230 -22.35 14.41 3.39
N ILE A 231 -22.56 13.19 2.88
CA ILE A 231 -23.14 12.94 1.55
C ILE A 231 -24.56 13.50 1.48
N ALA A 232 -25.40 13.20 2.47
CA ALA A 232 -26.79 13.68 2.52
C ALA A 232 -26.90 15.23 2.54
N ARG A 233 -25.94 15.90 3.17
CA ARG A 233 -25.83 17.37 3.20
C ARG A 233 -25.15 17.97 1.95
N GLY A 234 -24.68 17.14 1.01
CA GLY A 234 -23.99 17.60 -0.18
C GLY A 234 -22.53 18.06 0.03
N LYS A 235 -22.00 17.96 1.25
CA LYS A 235 -20.60 18.30 1.56
C LYS A 235 -19.61 17.33 0.90
N VAL A 236 -19.96 16.04 0.86
CA VAL A 236 -19.18 14.99 0.19
C VAL A 236 -19.94 14.48 -1.02
N LYS A 237 -19.26 14.32 -2.14
CA LYS A 237 -19.75 13.58 -3.30
C LYS A 237 -18.83 12.39 -3.56
N VAL A 238 -19.41 11.25 -3.86
CA VAL A 238 -18.66 10.08 -4.37
C VAL A 238 -18.82 10.04 -5.88
N LEU A 239 -17.71 10.14 -6.59
CA LEU A 239 -17.61 9.93 -8.03
C LEU A 239 -17.00 8.54 -8.27
N ALA A 240 -17.87 7.55 -8.51
CA ALA A 240 -17.46 6.19 -8.84
C ALA A 240 -17.30 6.07 -10.36
N VAL A 241 -16.09 5.77 -10.82
CA VAL A 241 -15.77 5.71 -12.24
C VAL A 241 -15.23 4.33 -12.60
N TYR A 242 -15.83 3.76 -13.62
CA TYR A 242 -15.34 2.54 -14.28
C TYR A 242 -14.36 2.93 -15.40
N PRO A 243 -13.07 2.54 -15.31
CA PRO A 243 -12.04 2.98 -16.24
C PRO A 243 -11.82 2.05 -17.45
N ASP A 244 -12.58 0.97 -17.55
CA ASP A 244 -12.42 -0.09 -18.57
C ASP A 244 -13.57 -0.13 -19.60
N GLU A 245 -13.52 -1.07 -20.54
CA GLU A 245 -14.35 -1.10 -21.75
C GLU A 245 -15.57 -2.03 -21.69
N ASP A 246 -15.69 -2.93 -20.71
CA ASP A 246 -16.84 -3.84 -20.62
C ASP A 246 -18.10 -3.10 -20.12
N MET A 247 -18.74 -2.44 -21.05
CA MET A 247 -19.94 -1.66 -20.78
C MET A 247 -21.13 -2.50 -20.34
N LYS A 248 -21.14 -3.80 -20.68
CA LYS A 248 -22.19 -4.71 -20.21
C LYS A 248 -22.00 -5.00 -18.73
N ALA A 249 -20.81 -5.40 -18.33
CA ALA A 249 -20.48 -5.62 -16.91
C ALA A 249 -20.75 -4.38 -16.06
N TRP A 250 -20.37 -3.20 -16.54
CA TRP A 250 -20.62 -1.95 -15.83
C TRP A 250 -22.11 -1.67 -15.64
N ARG A 251 -22.96 -1.81 -16.70
CA ARG A 251 -24.41 -1.58 -16.60
C ARG A 251 -25.09 -2.57 -15.68
N ASP A 252 -24.71 -3.83 -15.76
CA ASP A 252 -25.27 -4.90 -14.91
C ASP A 252 -24.92 -4.66 -13.43
N TYR A 253 -23.81 -3.98 -13.16
CA TYR A 253 -23.35 -3.68 -11.80
C TYR A 253 -23.91 -2.39 -11.19
N LEU A 254 -24.47 -1.47 -12.01
CA LEU A 254 -25.02 -0.20 -11.54
C LEU A 254 -26.00 -0.30 -10.34
N PRO A 255 -26.88 -1.31 -10.26
CA PRO A 255 -27.80 -1.45 -9.13
C PRO A 255 -27.13 -1.64 -7.76
N HIS A 256 -25.83 -2.00 -7.75
CA HIS A 256 -25.07 -2.20 -6.51
C HIS A 256 -24.52 -0.88 -5.92
N PHE A 257 -24.60 0.21 -6.67
CA PHE A 257 -24.14 1.51 -6.18
C PHE A 257 -25.29 2.29 -5.55
N PRO A 258 -25.05 3.06 -4.46
CA PRO A 258 -26.01 4.01 -3.94
C PRO A 258 -26.45 5.03 -4.99
N SER A 259 -27.73 5.32 -5.07
CA SER A 259 -28.29 6.30 -6.03
C SER A 259 -27.82 7.74 -5.78
N ALA A 260 -27.36 8.04 -4.56
CA ALA A 260 -26.79 9.35 -4.21
C ALA A 260 -25.38 9.58 -4.80
N TRP A 261 -24.71 8.54 -5.33
CA TRP A 261 -23.39 8.64 -5.92
C TRP A 261 -23.46 9.03 -7.40
N ILE A 262 -22.39 9.62 -7.89
CA ILE A 262 -22.19 9.85 -9.33
C ILE A 262 -21.54 8.59 -9.90
N ASN A 263 -22.37 7.75 -10.55
CA ASN A 263 -21.89 6.50 -11.16
C ASN A 263 -21.61 6.74 -12.65
N ALA A 264 -20.36 6.62 -13.05
CA ALA A 264 -19.86 7.01 -14.33
C ALA A 264 -18.88 5.99 -14.92
N TYR A 265 -18.56 6.17 -16.19
CA TYR A 265 -17.50 5.42 -16.86
C TYR A 265 -16.63 6.33 -17.71
N ASP A 266 -15.39 5.92 -17.95
CA ASP A 266 -14.47 6.61 -18.85
C ASP A 266 -14.74 6.19 -20.30
N ALA A 267 -15.65 6.91 -20.97
CA ALA A 267 -16.08 6.57 -22.33
C ALA A 267 -14.95 6.61 -23.38
N ASN A 268 -13.86 7.31 -23.07
CA ASN A 268 -12.72 7.48 -23.97
C ASN A 268 -11.48 6.71 -23.52
N LEU A 269 -11.57 5.92 -22.47
CA LEU A 269 -10.49 5.14 -21.86
C LEU A 269 -9.24 5.98 -21.54
N LYS A 270 -9.42 7.29 -21.26
CA LYS A 270 -8.32 8.24 -21.05
C LYS A 270 -7.63 8.06 -19.72
N ILE A 271 -8.36 7.66 -18.69
CA ILE A 271 -7.77 7.41 -17.37
C ILE A 271 -6.68 6.36 -17.50
N LYS A 272 -6.92 5.29 -18.25
CA LYS A 272 -5.99 4.18 -18.45
C LYS A 272 -4.99 4.45 -19.58
N SER A 273 -5.45 4.87 -20.77
CA SER A 273 -4.58 5.01 -21.96
C SER A 273 -3.59 6.16 -21.87
N ALA A 274 -3.91 7.22 -21.13
CA ALA A 274 -3.02 8.34 -20.86
C ALA A 274 -2.46 8.33 -19.44
N GLU A 275 -2.72 7.24 -18.69
CA GLU A 275 -2.24 7.05 -17.32
C GLU A 275 -2.52 8.27 -16.43
N LEU A 276 -3.72 8.84 -16.55
CA LEU A 276 -4.09 10.04 -15.79
C LEU A 276 -4.04 9.78 -14.27
N TYR A 277 -4.32 8.55 -13.87
CA TYR A 277 -4.22 8.03 -12.50
C TYR A 277 -3.48 6.70 -12.52
N ASP A 278 -2.70 6.43 -11.48
CA ASP A 278 -2.04 5.15 -11.32
C ASP A 278 -3.07 4.08 -10.91
N LEU A 279 -3.33 3.14 -11.81
CA LEU A 279 -4.27 2.03 -11.64
C LEU A 279 -3.57 0.69 -11.38
N LYS A 280 -2.43 0.69 -10.67
CA LYS A 280 -1.70 -0.54 -10.33
C LYS A 280 -2.55 -1.53 -9.52
N ALA A 281 -3.57 -1.05 -8.83
CA ALA A 281 -4.58 -1.86 -8.13
C ALA A 281 -5.96 -1.21 -8.23
N ILE A 282 -7.01 -2.02 -8.19
CA ILE A 282 -8.41 -1.61 -8.10
C ILE A 282 -9.00 -2.27 -6.84
N PRO A 283 -9.68 -1.51 -5.96
CA PRO A 283 -10.06 -0.11 -6.09
C PRO A 283 -8.90 0.87 -5.82
N THR A 284 -8.94 2.03 -6.48
CA THR A 284 -8.08 3.17 -6.19
C THR A 284 -8.95 4.35 -5.74
N LEU A 285 -8.68 4.91 -4.56
CA LEU A 285 -9.44 6.03 -4.00
C LEU A 285 -8.57 7.26 -3.80
N TYR A 286 -9.16 8.41 -4.17
CA TYR A 286 -8.60 9.73 -3.86
C TYR A 286 -9.61 10.53 -3.04
N LEU A 287 -9.13 11.30 -2.07
CA LEU A 287 -9.90 12.37 -1.45
C LEU A 287 -9.44 13.70 -2.00
N LEU A 288 -10.36 14.48 -2.53
CA LEU A 288 -10.11 15.79 -3.13
C LEU A 288 -10.91 16.87 -2.39
N ASP A 289 -10.32 18.07 -2.27
CA ASP A 289 -11.04 19.24 -1.75
C ASP A 289 -12.01 19.85 -2.78
N GLY A 290 -12.67 20.94 -2.43
CA GLY A 290 -13.59 21.67 -3.31
C GLY A 290 -12.95 22.25 -4.56
N ARG A 291 -11.64 22.48 -4.55
CA ARG A 291 -10.85 22.96 -5.70
C ARG A 291 -10.23 21.81 -6.50
N LYS A 292 -10.47 20.56 -6.07
CA LYS A 292 -9.87 19.33 -6.61
C LYS A 292 -8.37 19.22 -6.32
N THR A 293 -7.90 19.86 -5.25
CA THR A 293 -6.58 19.53 -4.70
C THR A 293 -6.62 18.15 -4.08
N VAL A 294 -5.64 17.32 -4.33
CA VAL A 294 -5.51 15.99 -3.74
C VAL A 294 -5.17 16.13 -2.25
N LEU A 295 -6.04 15.65 -1.38
CA LEU A 295 -5.82 15.57 0.06
C LEU A 295 -5.23 14.22 0.46
N LEU A 296 -5.79 13.14 -0.09
CA LEU A 296 -5.30 11.79 0.08
C LEU A 296 -5.25 11.09 -1.28
N ARG A 297 -4.14 10.42 -1.55
CA ARG A 297 -3.91 9.65 -2.77
C ARG A 297 -3.90 8.17 -2.44
N ASP A 298 -4.58 7.38 -3.28
CA ASP A 298 -4.61 5.91 -3.24
C ASP A 298 -4.74 5.37 -1.80
N ALA A 299 -5.64 5.99 -1.05
CA ALA A 299 -5.83 5.74 0.38
C ALA A 299 -6.99 4.78 0.63
N PRO A 300 -6.88 3.84 1.58
CA PRO A 300 -7.99 3.00 1.98
C PRO A 300 -9.09 3.85 2.62
N PHE A 301 -10.34 3.42 2.46
CA PHE A 301 -11.48 4.20 2.95
C PHE A 301 -11.42 4.58 4.44
N PRO A 302 -10.96 3.74 5.38
CA PRO A 302 -10.85 4.14 6.79
C PRO A 302 -9.95 5.37 7.02
N ARG A 303 -8.93 5.57 6.18
CA ARG A 303 -8.07 6.78 6.24
C ARG A 303 -8.83 8.01 5.72
N ILE A 304 -9.60 7.84 4.65
CA ILE A 304 -10.46 8.91 4.10
C ILE A 304 -11.53 9.30 5.12
N GLU A 305 -12.20 8.33 5.72
CA GLU A 305 -13.22 8.55 6.75
C GLU A 305 -12.66 9.35 7.94
N ARG A 306 -11.51 8.94 8.46
CA ARG A 306 -10.85 9.65 9.57
C ARG A 306 -10.55 11.09 9.19
N TYR A 307 -9.96 11.31 8.01
CA TYR A 307 -9.68 12.67 7.54
C TYR A 307 -10.95 13.54 7.51
N LEU A 308 -12.02 13.01 6.95
CA LEU A 308 -13.30 13.74 6.85
C LEU A 308 -13.91 14.05 8.23
N ILE A 309 -13.81 13.12 9.18
CA ILE A 309 -14.28 13.32 10.56
C ILE A 309 -13.44 14.41 11.25
N ASP A 310 -12.11 14.37 11.11
CA ASP A 310 -11.21 15.35 11.73
C ASP A 310 -11.42 16.75 11.10
N ALA A 311 -11.61 16.82 9.79
CA ALA A 311 -11.92 18.06 9.08
C ALA A 311 -13.28 18.66 9.53
N GLU A 312 -14.33 17.85 9.69
CA GLU A 312 -15.63 18.33 10.20
C GLU A 312 -15.53 18.83 11.64
N ALA A 313 -14.62 18.25 12.44
CA ALA A 313 -14.36 18.69 13.82
C ALA A 313 -13.39 19.87 13.93
N GLY A 314 -12.90 20.42 12.81
CA GLY A 314 -11.92 21.53 12.80
C GLY A 314 -10.52 21.15 13.28
N ARG A 315 -10.15 19.87 13.15
CA ARG A 315 -8.85 19.31 13.58
C ARG A 315 -7.90 18.99 12.43
N SER A 316 -8.20 19.41 11.22
CA SER A 316 -7.39 19.17 10.00
C SER A 316 -6.49 20.35 9.66
#